data_16978766ebc5301dc5653da08b511fd1
#
_entry.id   16978766ebc5301dc5653da08b511fd1
#
_cell.length_a   1.000
_cell.length_b   1.000
_cell.length_c   1.000
_cell.angle_alpha   90.00
_cell.angle_beta   90.00
_cell.angle_gamma   90.00
#
_symmetry.space_group_name_H-M   'P 1'
#
loop_
_entity.id
_entity.type
_entity.pdbx_description
1 polymer ?
#
loop_
_entity_poly.entity_id
_entity_poly.type
_entity_poly.pdbx_seq_one_letter_code
_entity_poly.pdbx_strand_id
1 'polypeptide(L)'
;MVKYVAGSNKGGINKKHLFNDPFRLGEYDKDYTADRVVEEVTTDGEGKATLAWAPIVYNPEASSAFPSGNPVGAPEVVGAAYTVVVNDKNTGAITVMNGGETVKSTKVKIKYLYDNVIVPQNDLPILNAEMANIPLTARTRRIAVYYSQIAAYQAKQDYGFDLADQLAQQAVGQLNYEIDTEVCQLLIDNADSDADLVWSKTLPVGVSKQEHYAAFTEVIEMAKQKVYDRTKRYAPNYMLIASNLMPILSFIPDFSKASTSSINGPYFAGTLDGIKVYVTPAMEPGKFVLGVHQGDFNTSAAVYAPYLVVTPTQLLQFADGANSQGWSTVYGLEILNKQLLISGRITA
;
A
#
# COMPACT_ATOMS: atom_id res chain seq x y z
N MET A 1 4.63 9.86 11.79
CA MET A 1 3.45 9.27 11.16
C MET A 1 2.28 9.28 12.10
N VAL A 2 1.08 9.49 11.59
CA VAL A 2 -0.14 9.49 12.38
C VAL A 2 -0.88 8.19 12.11
N LYS A 3 -1.17 7.44 13.18
CA LYS A 3 -2.01 6.25 13.16
C LYS A 3 -3.39 6.61 13.69
N TYR A 4 -4.43 6.09 13.07
CA TYR A 4 -5.79 6.26 13.53
C TYR A 4 -6.25 4.97 14.21
N VAL A 5 -6.64 5.09 15.47
CA VAL A 5 -7.02 3.95 16.31
C VAL A 5 -8.39 4.17 16.94
N ALA A 6 -9.10 3.08 17.23
CA ALA A 6 -10.34 3.14 18.00
C ALA A 6 -10.06 3.68 19.40
N GLY A 7 -10.76 4.71 19.79
CA GLY A 7 -10.70 5.29 21.13
C GLY A 7 -11.67 4.65 22.13
N SER A 8 -12.69 3.95 21.63
CA SER A 8 -13.70 3.24 22.41
C SER A 8 -13.86 1.80 21.93
N ASN A 9 -14.39 0.94 22.83
CA ASN A 9 -14.80 -0.40 22.45
C ASN A 9 -16.19 -0.33 21.80
N LYS A 10 -16.41 -1.04 20.70
CA LYS A 10 -17.74 -1.18 20.10
C LYS A 10 -17.85 -2.51 19.38
N GLY A 11 -18.75 -3.35 19.83
CA GLY A 11 -18.96 -4.68 19.25
C GLY A 11 -17.70 -5.52 19.28
N GLY A 12 -17.28 -5.99 18.11
CA GLY A 12 -16.04 -6.75 17.93
C GLY A 12 -14.75 -5.92 17.92
N ILE A 13 -14.85 -4.58 17.95
CA ILE A 13 -13.69 -3.69 17.89
C ILE A 13 -13.29 -3.24 19.28
N ASN A 14 -12.07 -3.55 19.63
CA ASN A 14 -11.48 -3.15 20.90
C ASN A 14 -10.81 -1.78 20.78
N LYS A 15 -10.75 -1.06 21.90
CA LYS A 15 -9.93 0.14 22.03
C LYS A 15 -8.50 -0.12 21.56
N LYS A 16 -7.92 0.82 20.81
CA LYS A 16 -6.63 0.74 20.10
C LYS A 16 -6.62 -0.15 18.85
N HIS A 17 -7.76 -0.64 18.37
CA HIS A 17 -7.83 -1.25 17.06
C HIS A 17 -7.38 -0.25 15.98
N LEU A 18 -6.51 -0.68 15.08
CA LEU A 18 -5.93 0.16 14.04
C LEU A 18 -6.86 0.23 12.82
N PHE A 19 -7.37 1.42 12.50
CA PHE A 19 -8.14 1.65 11.27
C PHE A 19 -7.27 2.03 10.08
N ASN A 20 -6.18 2.73 10.34
CA ASN A 20 -5.23 3.12 9.32
C ASN A 20 -3.84 3.18 9.96
N ASP A 21 -3.05 2.15 9.73
CA ASP A 21 -1.64 2.12 10.09
C ASP A 21 -0.84 2.27 8.78
N PRO A 22 0.03 3.28 8.67
CA PRO A 22 0.90 3.42 7.51
C PRO A 22 1.82 2.21 7.30
N PHE A 23 2.11 1.44 8.36
CA PHE A 23 2.93 0.22 8.30
C PHE A 23 2.13 -1.05 8.04
N ARG A 24 0.89 -1.07 8.54
CA ARG A 24 -0.08 -2.14 8.31
C ARG A 24 -1.39 -1.44 8.02
N LEU A 25 -1.94 -1.68 6.86
CA LEU A 25 -3.28 -1.22 6.58
C LEU A 25 -4.19 -1.98 7.53
N GLY A 26 -4.82 -1.25 8.46
CA GLY A 26 -5.70 -1.82 9.45
C GLY A 26 -6.90 -2.51 8.80
N GLU A 27 -7.49 -3.46 9.49
CA GLU A 27 -8.73 -4.07 9.05
C GLU A 27 -9.83 -3.01 8.94
N TYR A 28 -10.53 -3.02 7.80
CA TYR A 28 -11.67 -2.16 7.57
C TYR A 28 -12.89 -2.74 8.27
N ASP A 29 -13.40 -2.06 9.29
CA ASP A 29 -14.69 -2.37 9.88
C ASP A 29 -15.76 -1.38 9.42
N LYS A 30 -16.73 -1.88 8.68
CA LYS A 30 -17.83 -1.10 8.11
C LYS A 30 -18.86 -0.69 9.14
N ASP A 31 -18.88 -1.30 10.30
CA ASP A 31 -19.93 -1.15 11.31
C ASP A 31 -19.50 -0.29 12.51
N TYR A 32 -18.22 0.17 12.57
CA TYR A 32 -17.73 0.95 13.71
C TYR A 32 -18.49 2.27 13.92
N THR A 33 -18.81 2.99 12.86
CA THR A 33 -19.54 4.26 12.91
C THR A 33 -21.06 4.09 12.72
N ALA A 34 -21.52 2.89 12.37
CA ALA A 34 -22.93 2.62 12.14
C ALA A 34 -23.70 2.49 13.47
N ASP A 35 -25.00 2.63 13.43
CA ASP A 35 -25.93 2.34 14.51
C ASP A 35 -26.16 0.85 14.75
N ARG A 36 -25.37 0.01 14.09
CA ARG A 36 -25.41 -1.46 14.13
C ARG A 36 -24.19 -1.99 14.87
N VAL A 37 -24.42 -2.98 15.71
CA VAL A 37 -23.37 -3.66 16.50
C VAL A 37 -23.48 -5.18 16.34
N VAL A 38 -22.32 -5.84 16.29
CA VAL A 38 -22.21 -7.29 16.44
C VAL A 38 -21.43 -7.55 17.73
N GLU A 39 -22.07 -8.14 18.73
CA GLU A 39 -21.38 -8.48 19.97
C GLU A 39 -21.54 -9.97 20.32
N GLU A 40 -20.57 -10.50 21.06
CA GLU A 40 -20.61 -11.86 21.58
C GLU A 40 -21.13 -11.83 23.01
N VAL A 41 -22.30 -12.44 23.23
CA VAL A 41 -22.93 -12.54 24.55
C VAL A 41 -23.04 -14.00 24.97
N THR A 42 -22.98 -14.25 26.26
CA THR A 42 -23.20 -15.61 26.83
C THR A 42 -24.58 -15.65 27.44
N THR A 43 -25.41 -16.58 26.99
CA THR A 43 -26.73 -16.82 27.55
C THR A 43 -26.61 -17.46 28.95
N ASP A 44 -27.50 -17.13 29.85
CA ASP A 44 -27.60 -17.73 31.18
C ASP A 44 -28.24 -19.13 31.16
N GLY A 45 -28.53 -19.69 32.35
CA GLY A 45 -29.18 -20.99 32.51
C GLY A 45 -30.64 -21.04 32.04
N GLU A 46 -31.25 -19.88 31.75
CA GLU A 46 -32.59 -19.71 31.20
C GLU A 46 -32.60 -19.30 29.71
N GLY A 47 -31.42 -19.15 29.09
CA GLY A 47 -31.28 -18.70 27.71
C GLY A 47 -31.42 -17.18 27.54
N LYS A 48 -31.37 -16.41 28.63
CA LYS A 48 -31.41 -14.95 28.62
C LYS A 48 -30.04 -14.35 28.53
N ALA A 49 -29.95 -13.16 27.91
CA ALA A 49 -28.73 -12.34 27.84
C ALA A 49 -29.13 -10.87 27.83
N THR A 50 -28.18 -10.01 28.16
CA THR A 50 -28.36 -8.55 28.08
C THR A 50 -27.35 -7.99 27.08
N LEU A 51 -27.82 -7.21 26.12
CA LEU A 51 -27.01 -6.53 25.13
C LEU A 51 -26.41 -5.27 25.74
N ALA A 52 -25.14 -4.99 25.44
CA ALA A 52 -24.42 -3.88 26.04
C ALA A 52 -24.86 -2.51 25.50
N TRP A 53 -25.35 -2.48 24.26
CA TRP A 53 -25.77 -1.24 23.60
C TRP A 53 -27.30 -1.16 23.57
N ALA A 54 -27.88 -0.55 24.59
CA ALA A 54 -29.31 -0.31 24.70
C ALA A 54 -29.56 1.21 24.74
N PRO A 55 -30.73 1.69 24.31
CA PRO A 55 -31.90 0.97 23.80
C PRO A 55 -31.73 0.38 22.40
N ILE A 56 -32.43 -0.72 22.16
CA ILE A 56 -32.45 -1.41 20.87
C ILE A 56 -33.52 -0.79 19.96
N VAL A 57 -33.19 -0.50 18.71
CA VAL A 57 -34.17 -0.12 17.70
C VAL A 57 -34.89 -1.38 17.21
N TYR A 58 -36.02 -1.68 17.82
CA TYR A 58 -36.84 -2.84 17.50
C TYR A 58 -38.30 -2.48 17.41
N ASN A 59 -38.94 -2.75 16.29
CA ASN A 59 -40.37 -2.56 16.11
C ASN A 59 -41.00 -3.90 15.65
N PRO A 60 -41.66 -4.64 16.57
CA PRO A 60 -42.25 -5.94 16.24
C PRO A 60 -43.45 -5.85 15.27
N GLU A 61 -44.10 -4.67 15.18
CA GLU A 61 -45.28 -4.45 14.35
C GLU A 61 -44.91 -4.02 12.92
N ALA A 62 -43.70 -3.53 12.72
CA ALA A 62 -43.23 -3.11 11.39
C ALA A 62 -42.60 -4.29 10.65
N SER A 63 -43.26 -4.78 9.63
CA SER A 63 -42.68 -5.70 8.65
C SER A 63 -41.63 -4.99 7.80
N SER A 64 -40.43 -5.57 7.63
CA SER A 64 -39.46 -5.03 6.70
C SER A 64 -39.97 -5.12 5.25
N ALA A 65 -39.75 -4.09 4.46
CA ALA A 65 -40.03 -4.09 3.02
C ALA A 65 -39.10 -5.04 2.24
N PHE A 66 -38.16 -5.71 2.92
CA PHE A 66 -37.23 -6.67 2.35
C PHE A 66 -37.79 -8.09 2.35
N PRO A 67 -37.36 -8.95 1.40
CA PRO A 67 -37.93 -10.30 1.20
C PRO A 67 -37.85 -11.25 2.41
N SER A 68 -37.07 -10.93 3.44
CA SER A 68 -36.93 -11.77 4.63
C SER A 68 -38.14 -11.75 5.57
N GLY A 69 -39.04 -10.76 5.44
CA GLY A 69 -40.25 -10.66 6.28
C GLY A 69 -40.03 -10.46 7.77
N ASN A 70 -38.78 -10.25 8.21
CA ASN A 70 -38.46 -10.04 9.62
C ASN A 70 -38.86 -8.64 10.09
N PRO A 71 -39.25 -8.45 11.37
CA PRO A 71 -39.51 -7.13 11.94
C PRO A 71 -38.32 -6.19 11.77
N VAL A 72 -38.59 -4.91 11.57
CA VAL A 72 -37.53 -3.91 11.42
C VAL A 72 -36.66 -3.86 12.69
N GLY A 73 -35.34 -4.01 12.53
CA GLY A 73 -34.39 -3.95 13.65
C GLY A 73 -34.33 -5.21 14.50
N ALA A 74 -34.96 -6.32 14.08
CA ALA A 74 -34.87 -7.58 14.83
C ALA A 74 -33.41 -8.02 15.00
N PRO A 75 -32.95 -8.31 16.24
CA PRO A 75 -31.65 -8.87 16.49
C PRO A 75 -31.51 -10.25 15.80
N GLU A 76 -30.37 -10.49 15.16
CA GLU A 76 -30.07 -11.71 14.43
C GLU A 76 -28.84 -12.41 15.03
N VAL A 77 -28.87 -13.74 15.13
CA VAL A 77 -27.68 -14.52 15.49
C VAL A 77 -26.81 -14.76 14.25
N VAL A 78 -25.56 -14.40 14.34
CA VAL A 78 -24.59 -14.58 13.26
C VAL A 78 -24.03 -16.01 13.28
N GLY A 79 -24.22 -16.75 12.20
CA GLY A 79 -23.63 -18.08 12.03
C GLY A 79 -24.42 -19.25 12.62
N ALA A 80 -25.61 -19.02 13.17
CA ALA A 80 -26.50 -20.08 13.66
C ALA A 80 -27.97 -19.74 13.35
N ALA A 81 -28.79 -20.76 13.16
CA ALA A 81 -30.24 -20.61 12.89
C ALA A 81 -31.03 -20.42 14.20
N TYR A 82 -30.55 -19.58 15.09
CA TYR A 82 -31.23 -19.23 16.33
C TYR A 82 -32.12 -18.01 16.13
N THR A 83 -33.22 -17.96 16.87
CA THR A 83 -34.11 -16.81 16.93
C THR A 83 -33.88 -16.01 18.20
N VAL A 84 -33.94 -14.69 18.10
CA VAL A 84 -33.79 -13.80 19.25
C VAL A 84 -35.13 -13.15 19.54
N VAL A 85 -35.60 -13.32 20.78
CA VAL A 85 -36.82 -12.65 21.30
C VAL A 85 -36.35 -11.48 22.16
N VAL A 86 -36.77 -10.28 21.82
CA VAL A 86 -36.49 -9.07 22.63
C VAL A 86 -37.51 -8.99 23.75
N ASN A 87 -37.05 -9.13 24.98
CA ASN A 87 -37.89 -9.05 26.17
C ASN A 87 -38.14 -7.58 26.59
N ASP A 88 -37.09 -6.79 26.56
CA ASP A 88 -37.16 -5.35 26.83
C ASP A 88 -36.13 -4.61 25.99
N LYS A 89 -36.63 -3.76 25.10
CA LYS A 89 -35.80 -2.98 24.19
C LYS A 89 -34.96 -1.90 24.90
N ASN A 90 -35.44 -1.37 26.04
CA ASN A 90 -34.80 -0.27 26.75
C ASN A 90 -33.57 -0.75 27.54
N THR A 91 -33.64 -1.94 28.10
CA THR A 91 -32.55 -2.54 28.86
C THR A 91 -31.67 -3.49 28.04
N GLY A 92 -32.05 -3.77 26.81
CA GLY A 92 -31.33 -4.73 25.95
C GLY A 92 -31.51 -6.18 26.36
N ALA A 93 -32.54 -6.50 27.17
CA ALA A 93 -32.81 -7.86 27.62
C ALA A 93 -33.41 -8.71 26.49
N ILE A 94 -32.78 -9.83 26.21
CA ILE A 94 -33.14 -10.77 25.14
C ILE A 94 -33.20 -12.21 25.63
N THR A 95 -33.90 -13.06 24.88
CA THR A 95 -33.86 -14.52 25.03
C THR A 95 -33.49 -15.15 23.69
N VAL A 96 -32.54 -16.07 23.69
CA VAL A 96 -32.10 -16.79 22.48
C VAL A 96 -32.76 -18.17 22.46
N MET A 97 -33.41 -18.51 21.34
CA MET A 97 -34.15 -19.74 21.14
C MET A 97 -33.66 -20.54 19.93
N ASN A 98 -33.72 -21.86 20.01
CA ASN A 98 -33.49 -22.78 18.90
C ASN A 98 -34.69 -23.71 18.77
N GLY A 99 -35.48 -23.55 17.70
CA GLY A 99 -36.66 -24.42 17.44
C GLY A 99 -37.72 -24.41 18.54
N GLY A 100 -37.80 -23.34 19.37
CA GLY A 100 -38.76 -23.21 20.48
C GLY A 100 -38.19 -23.51 21.87
N GLU A 101 -36.94 -24.03 21.94
CA GLU A 101 -36.24 -24.24 23.21
C GLU A 101 -35.21 -23.13 23.46
N THR A 102 -34.99 -22.76 24.73
CA THR A 102 -34.00 -21.73 25.10
C THR A 102 -32.57 -22.26 25.01
N VAL A 103 -31.68 -21.48 24.38
CA VAL A 103 -30.24 -21.79 24.25
C VAL A 103 -29.51 -21.37 25.51
N LYS A 104 -29.10 -22.34 26.34
CA LYS A 104 -28.52 -22.10 27.67
C LYS A 104 -27.01 -22.12 27.65
N SER A 105 -26.40 -21.26 28.46
CA SER A 105 -24.95 -21.21 28.72
C SER A 105 -24.08 -21.28 27.49
N THR A 106 -24.52 -20.67 26.41
CA THR A 106 -23.85 -20.71 25.09
C THR A 106 -23.41 -19.32 24.67
N LYS A 107 -22.23 -19.22 24.08
CA LYS A 107 -21.74 -17.98 23.45
C LYS A 107 -22.36 -17.81 22.09
N VAL A 108 -23.05 -16.71 21.88
CA VAL A 108 -23.69 -16.38 20.60
C VAL A 108 -23.29 -14.98 20.14
N LYS A 109 -23.05 -14.82 18.86
CA LYS A 109 -22.81 -13.51 18.25
C LYS A 109 -24.12 -12.95 17.74
N ILE A 110 -24.51 -11.81 18.28
CA ILE A 110 -25.80 -11.17 17.97
C ILE A 110 -25.52 -9.84 17.26
N LYS A 111 -26.21 -9.66 16.13
CA LYS A 111 -26.19 -8.42 15.36
C LYS A 111 -27.53 -7.71 15.54
N TYR A 112 -27.48 -6.45 15.94
CA TYR A 112 -28.67 -5.65 16.21
C TYR A 112 -28.43 -4.18 15.94
N LEU A 113 -29.54 -3.39 15.90
CA LEU A 113 -29.50 -1.93 15.80
C LEU A 113 -29.78 -1.33 17.18
N TYR A 114 -29.07 -0.27 17.56
CA TYR A 114 -29.29 0.48 18.78
C TYR A 114 -29.63 1.94 18.46
N ASP A 115 -30.33 2.62 19.38
CA ASP A 115 -30.71 4.02 19.21
C ASP A 115 -29.51 4.94 19.56
N ASN A 116 -28.89 5.43 18.52
CA ASN A 116 -27.69 6.28 18.63
C ASN A 116 -28.00 7.70 19.16
N VAL A 117 -29.28 8.10 19.24
CA VAL A 117 -29.70 9.42 19.72
C VAL A 117 -29.75 9.45 21.27
N ILE A 118 -30.07 8.33 21.90
CA ILE A 118 -30.27 8.19 23.35
C ILE A 118 -29.02 7.70 24.07
N VAL A 119 -28.08 7.10 23.35
CA VAL A 119 -26.82 6.58 23.94
C VAL A 119 -26.01 7.71 24.57
N PRO A 120 -25.51 7.55 25.81
CA PRO A 120 -24.68 8.55 26.48
C PRO A 120 -23.46 8.93 25.63
N GLN A 121 -23.05 10.20 25.66
CA GLN A 121 -21.90 10.69 24.87
C GLN A 121 -20.60 9.90 25.11
N ASN A 122 -20.46 9.25 26.26
CA ASN A 122 -19.28 8.43 26.59
C ASN A 122 -19.18 7.12 25.76
N ASP A 123 -20.29 6.70 25.13
CA ASP A 123 -20.37 5.45 24.37
C ASP A 123 -20.31 5.68 22.86
N LEU A 124 -20.14 6.90 22.41
CA LEU A 124 -19.92 7.20 20.98
C LEU A 124 -18.63 6.58 20.48
N PRO A 125 -18.61 6.12 19.22
CA PRO A 125 -17.37 5.64 18.58
C PRO A 125 -16.36 6.78 18.49
N ILE A 126 -15.22 6.62 19.13
CA ILE A 126 -14.15 7.63 19.18
C ILE A 126 -13.00 7.20 18.28
N LEU A 127 -12.53 8.12 17.45
CA LEU A 127 -11.33 7.97 16.66
C LEU A 127 -10.20 8.77 17.33
N ASN A 128 -9.15 8.08 17.76
CA ASN A 128 -7.96 8.71 18.32
C ASN A 128 -6.82 8.69 17.29
N ALA A 129 -5.98 9.71 17.35
CA ALA A 129 -4.75 9.77 16.59
C ALA A 129 -3.55 9.47 17.50
N GLU A 130 -2.74 8.49 17.12
CA GLU A 130 -1.48 8.18 17.78
C GLU A 130 -0.32 8.53 16.83
N MET A 131 0.74 9.15 17.36
CA MET A 131 1.95 9.43 16.61
C MET A 131 2.95 8.28 16.72
N ALA A 132 3.41 7.78 15.58
CA ALA A 132 4.49 6.81 15.52
C ALA A 132 5.71 7.43 14.82
N ASN A 133 6.88 7.30 15.43
CA ASN A 133 8.14 7.74 14.85
C ASN A 133 8.85 6.56 14.20
N ILE A 134 9.35 6.78 12.97
CA ILE A 134 10.21 5.83 12.27
C ILE A 134 11.61 6.43 12.27
N PRO A 135 12.59 5.75 12.87
CA PRO A 135 13.97 6.18 12.75
C PRO A 135 14.47 5.94 11.32
N LEU A 136 14.95 6.97 10.65
CA LEU A 136 15.63 6.87 9.38
C LEU A 136 17.15 6.97 9.61
N THR A 137 17.87 5.94 9.17
CA THR A 137 19.34 5.97 9.25
C THR A 137 19.89 6.71 8.05
N ALA A 138 20.61 7.81 8.30
CA ALA A 138 21.25 8.59 7.26
C ALA A 138 22.45 7.83 6.68
N ARG A 139 22.52 7.74 5.35
CA ARG A 139 23.64 7.18 4.59
C ARG A 139 24.34 8.28 3.83
N THR A 140 25.68 8.21 3.74
CA THR A 140 26.47 9.19 3.03
C THR A 140 27.04 8.56 1.76
N ARG A 141 26.90 9.26 0.63
CA ARG A 141 27.61 8.93 -0.62
C ARG A 141 28.55 10.08 -0.98
N ARG A 142 29.74 9.72 -1.44
CA ARG A 142 30.77 10.68 -1.80
C ARG A 142 31.51 10.21 -3.04
N ILE A 143 31.85 11.15 -3.90
CA ILE A 143 32.71 10.94 -5.06
C ILE A 143 33.69 12.10 -5.15
N ALA A 144 34.93 11.82 -5.52
CA ALA A 144 35.91 12.85 -5.79
C ALA A 144 36.45 12.69 -7.21
N VAL A 145 36.70 13.83 -7.83
CA VAL A 145 37.26 13.90 -9.18
C VAL A 145 38.63 14.56 -9.09
N TYR A 146 39.58 13.98 -9.82
CA TYR A 146 40.96 14.51 -9.93
C TYR A 146 41.28 14.77 -11.39
N TYR A 147 41.87 15.92 -11.67
CA TYR A 147 42.37 16.26 -13.02
C TYR A 147 43.55 17.21 -12.94
N SER A 148 44.44 17.15 -13.92
CA SER A 148 45.57 18.09 -13.99
C SER A 148 45.17 19.38 -14.66
N GLN A 149 45.78 20.49 -14.24
CA GLN A 149 45.58 21.79 -14.89
C GLN A 149 45.96 21.77 -16.38
N ILE A 150 47.01 21.02 -16.71
CA ILE A 150 47.47 20.87 -18.10
C ILE A 150 46.38 20.19 -18.95
N ALA A 151 45.79 19.11 -18.44
CA ALA A 151 44.70 18.45 -19.13
C ALA A 151 43.47 19.34 -19.32
N ALA A 152 43.11 20.15 -18.29
CA ALA A 152 42.02 21.12 -18.40
C ALA A 152 42.31 22.20 -19.45
N TYR A 153 43.53 22.71 -19.50
CA TYR A 153 43.94 23.68 -20.50
C TYR A 153 43.90 23.09 -21.93
N GLN A 154 44.44 21.89 -22.14
CA GLN A 154 44.40 21.18 -23.42
C GLN A 154 42.95 20.89 -23.87
N ALA A 155 42.08 20.39 -22.98
CA ALA A 155 40.69 20.15 -23.30
C ALA A 155 39.99 21.44 -23.78
N LYS A 156 40.27 22.57 -23.17
CA LYS A 156 39.72 23.87 -23.55
C LYS A 156 40.26 24.37 -24.88
N GLN A 157 41.55 24.18 -25.14
CA GLN A 157 42.19 24.66 -26.38
C GLN A 157 41.91 23.76 -27.57
N ASP A 158 42.02 22.45 -27.40
CA ASP A 158 41.94 21.48 -28.50
C ASP A 158 40.51 21.06 -28.79
N TYR A 159 39.62 20.99 -27.77
CA TYR A 159 38.26 20.48 -27.92
C TYR A 159 37.17 21.50 -27.57
N GLY A 160 37.52 22.67 -27.01
CA GLY A 160 36.56 23.73 -26.74
C GLY A 160 35.59 23.53 -25.59
N PHE A 161 35.84 22.55 -24.69
CA PHE A 161 35.00 22.32 -23.50
C PHE A 161 35.76 22.49 -22.19
N ASP A 162 35.03 22.82 -21.13
CA ASP A 162 35.57 22.87 -19.77
C ASP A 162 35.56 21.47 -19.14
N LEU A 163 36.76 20.93 -18.86
CA LEU A 163 36.94 19.61 -18.31
C LEU A 163 36.39 19.53 -16.88
N ALA A 164 36.50 20.59 -16.07
CA ALA A 164 35.99 20.61 -14.71
C ALA A 164 34.45 20.48 -14.67
N ASP A 165 33.77 21.24 -15.54
CA ASP A 165 32.31 21.21 -15.65
C ASP A 165 31.80 19.83 -16.12
N GLN A 166 32.47 19.24 -17.11
CA GLN A 166 32.09 17.91 -17.58
C GLN A 166 32.27 16.84 -16.51
N LEU A 167 33.39 16.86 -15.79
CA LEU A 167 33.65 15.92 -14.72
C LEU A 167 32.69 16.11 -13.55
N ALA A 168 32.32 17.37 -13.24
CA ALA A 168 31.30 17.67 -12.25
C ALA A 168 29.93 17.08 -12.64
N GLN A 169 29.50 17.26 -13.89
CA GLN A 169 28.24 16.68 -14.39
C GLN A 169 28.25 15.15 -14.34
N GLN A 170 29.37 14.52 -14.70
CA GLN A 170 29.51 13.06 -14.63
C GLN A 170 29.50 12.57 -13.17
N ALA A 171 30.16 13.26 -12.25
CA ALA A 171 30.16 12.88 -10.83
C ALA A 171 28.76 12.98 -10.20
N VAL A 172 28.02 14.06 -10.47
CA VAL A 172 26.63 14.23 -10.02
C VAL A 172 25.73 13.19 -10.68
N GLY A 173 25.89 12.94 -11.99
CA GLY A 173 25.16 11.92 -12.73
C GLY A 173 25.37 10.51 -12.15
N GLN A 174 26.60 10.17 -11.78
CA GLN A 174 26.93 8.88 -11.16
C GLN A 174 26.27 8.74 -9.77
N LEU A 175 26.34 9.79 -8.94
CA LEU A 175 25.69 9.76 -7.62
C LEU A 175 24.17 9.56 -7.74
N ASN A 176 23.53 10.29 -8.64
CA ASN A 176 22.08 10.15 -8.87
C ASN A 176 21.73 8.76 -9.40
N TYR A 177 22.49 8.23 -10.36
CA TYR A 177 22.31 6.86 -10.88
C TYR A 177 22.36 5.81 -9.77
N GLU A 178 23.34 5.91 -8.87
CA GLU A 178 23.49 4.98 -7.77
C GLU A 178 22.33 5.08 -6.76
N ILE A 179 21.86 6.29 -6.46
CA ILE A 179 20.72 6.52 -5.57
C ILE A 179 19.44 5.95 -6.19
N ASP A 180 19.17 6.26 -7.45
CA ASP A 180 17.98 5.77 -8.15
C ASP A 180 17.96 4.24 -8.25
N THR A 181 19.14 3.64 -8.50
CA THR A 181 19.28 2.18 -8.52
C THR A 181 19.06 1.57 -7.14
N GLU A 182 19.58 2.20 -6.07
CA GLU A 182 19.35 1.74 -4.68
C GLU A 182 17.87 1.83 -4.29
N VAL A 183 17.17 2.90 -4.67
CA VAL A 183 15.71 3.02 -4.46
C VAL A 183 14.96 1.92 -5.17
N CYS A 184 15.26 1.67 -6.45
CA CYS A 184 14.65 0.59 -7.21
C CYS A 184 14.93 -0.77 -6.58
N GLN A 185 16.18 -1.05 -6.17
CA GLN A 185 16.56 -2.30 -5.53
C GLN A 185 15.81 -2.51 -4.21
N LEU A 186 15.69 -1.46 -3.39
CA LEU A 186 14.93 -1.54 -2.14
C LEU A 186 13.46 -1.93 -2.38
N LEU A 187 12.82 -1.36 -3.40
CA LEU A 187 11.44 -1.71 -3.77
C LEU A 187 11.33 -3.14 -4.26
N ILE A 188 12.28 -3.60 -5.07
CA ILE A 188 12.32 -4.97 -5.62
C ILE A 188 12.50 -6.01 -4.51
N ASP A 189 13.45 -5.78 -3.59
CA ASP A 189 13.79 -6.73 -2.52
C ASP A 189 12.68 -6.85 -1.46
N ASN A 190 11.83 -5.83 -1.32
CA ASN A 190 10.74 -5.80 -0.35
C ASN A 190 9.36 -6.05 -0.95
N ALA A 191 9.27 -6.30 -2.26
CA ALA A 191 8.01 -6.68 -2.90
C ALA A 191 7.68 -8.15 -2.62
N ASP A 192 6.46 -8.39 -2.12
CA ASP A 192 5.99 -9.76 -1.90
C ASP A 192 5.86 -10.50 -3.24
N SER A 193 6.47 -11.69 -3.34
CA SER A 193 6.32 -12.57 -4.49
C SER A 193 5.05 -13.41 -4.35
N ASP A 194 4.24 -13.44 -5.41
CA ASP A 194 3.03 -14.27 -5.45
C ASP A 194 3.17 -15.35 -6.52
N ALA A 195 2.87 -16.60 -6.14
CA ALA A 195 2.98 -17.76 -7.02
C ALA A 195 1.97 -17.74 -8.18
N ASP A 196 0.85 -17.03 -8.02
CA ASP A 196 -0.18 -16.93 -9.06
C ASP A 196 0.14 -15.87 -10.11
N LEU A 197 1.06 -14.94 -9.81
CA LEU A 197 1.46 -13.86 -10.72
C LEU A 197 2.60 -14.29 -11.63
N VAL A 198 2.36 -15.37 -12.36
CA VAL A 198 3.32 -15.93 -13.32
C VAL A 198 2.69 -15.93 -14.70
N TRP A 199 3.38 -15.36 -15.67
CA TRP A 199 2.98 -15.41 -17.07
C TRP A 199 4.07 -16.10 -17.90
N SER A 200 3.67 -16.97 -18.84
CA SER A 200 4.61 -17.64 -19.74
C SER A 200 4.74 -16.86 -21.05
N LYS A 201 5.98 -16.59 -21.46
CA LYS A 201 6.29 -15.97 -22.74
C LYS A 201 6.15 -16.96 -23.91
N THR A 202 6.11 -18.26 -23.62
CA THR A 202 5.99 -19.31 -24.66
C THR A 202 4.66 -19.18 -25.38
N LEU A 203 4.71 -18.99 -26.71
CA LEU A 203 3.53 -18.81 -27.54
C LEU A 203 2.74 -20.12 -27.67
N PRO A 204 1.46 -20.17 -27.27
CA PRO A 204 0.60 -21.35 -27.51
C PRO A 204 0.36 -21.58 -28.99
N VAL A 205 0.18 -22.85 -29.40
CA VAL A 205 -0.10 -23.20 -30.80
C VAL A 205 -1.47 -22.61 -31.22
N GLY A 206 -1.46 -21.88 -32.33
CA GLY A 206 -2.70 -21.31 -32.89
C GLY A 206 -3.05 -19.90 -32.40
N VAL A 207 -2.28 -19.32 -31.51
CA VAL A 207 -2.49 -17.94 -31.00
C VAL A 207 -1.51 -16.99 -31.67
N SER A 208 -1.97 -15.79 -32.05
CA SER A 208 -1.08 -14.77 -32.58
C SER A 208 -0.20 -14.18 -31.46
N LYS A 209 0.99 -13.74 -31.82
CA LYS A 209 1.95 -13.14 -30.87
C LYS A 209 1.36 -11.90 -30.17
N GLN A 210 0.56 -11.12 -30.88
CA GLN A 210 -0.07 -9.92 -30.36
C GLN A 210 -1.14 -10.27 -29.31
N GLU A 211 -2.02 -11.23 -29.60
CA GLU A 211 -3.04 -11.69 -28.67
C GLU A 211 -2.42 -12.30 -27.41
N HIS A 212 -1.37 -13.12 -27.58
CA HIS A 212 -0.69 -13.71 -26.44
C HIS A 212 -0.04 -12.64 -25.54
N TYR A 213 0.61 -11.62 -26.12
CA TYR A 213 1.24 -10.55 -25.34
C TYR A 213 0.19 -9.61 -24.72
N ALA A 214 -0.95 -9.40 -25.37
CA ALA A 214 -2.07 -8.68 -24.76
C ALA A 214 -2.63 -9.40 -23.52
N ALA A 215 -2.60 -10.73 -23.49
CA ALA A 215 -3.02 -11.52 -22.32
C ALA A 215 -2.16 -11.26 -21.05
N PHE A 216 -0.97 -10.68 -21.18
CA PHE A 216 -0.18 -10.25 -20.01
C PHE A 216 -0.89 -9.19 -19.17
N THR A 217 -1.78 -8.40 -19.77
CA THR A 217 -2.60 -7.40 -19.05
C THR A 217 -3.47 -8.07 -17.97
N GLU A 218 -3.94 -9.31 -18.18
CA GLU A 218 -4.70 -10.07 -17.18
C GLU A 218 -3.90 -10.27 -15.90
N VAL A 219 -2.63 -10.63 -16.00
CA VAL A 219 -1.75 -10.82 -14.83
C VAL A 219 -1.52 -9.51 -14.08
N ILE A 220 -1.42 -8.38 -14.80
CA ILE A 220 -1.30 -7.05 -14.20
C ILE A 220 -2.58 -6.71 -13.43
N GLU A 221 -3.77 -6.98 -14.02
CA GLU A 221 -5.05 -6.76 -13.33
C GLU A 221 -5.23 -7.66 -12.11
N MET A 222 -4.81 -8.92 -12.18
CA MET A 222 -4.77 -9.81 -11.01
C MET A 222 -3.87 -9.25 -9.91
N ALA A 223 -2.72 -8.70 -10.26
CA ALA A 223 -1.82 -8.08 -9.29
C ALA A 223 -2.44 -6.82 -8.65
N LYS A 224 -3.14 -5.97 -9.44
CA LYS A 224 -3.90 -4.82 -8.93
C LYS A 224 -4.96 -5.27 -7.93
N GLN A 225 -5.75 -6.30 -8.29
CA GLN A 225 -6.80 -6.83 -7.43
C GLN A 225 -6.23 -7.37 -6.11
N LYS A 226 -5.13 -8.14 -6.14
CA LYS A 226 -4.50 -8.67 -4.93
C LYS A 226 -4.03 -7.57 -3.98
N VAL A 227 -3.44 -6.48 -4.49
CA VAL A 227 -3.06 -5.33 -3.66
C VAL A 227 -4.31 -4.62 -3.11
N TYR A 228 -5.34 -4.44 -3.93
CA TYR A 228 -6.60 -3.85 -3.47
C TYR A 228 -7.27 -4.71 -2.39
N ASP A 229 -7.33 -6.03 -2.56
CA ASP A 229 -7.90 -6.95 -1.58
C ASP A 229 -7.15 -6.97 -0.26
N ARG A 230 -5.83 -6.80 -0.33
CA ARG A 230 -4.93 -6.71 0.82
C ARG A 230 -5.11 -5.41 1.59
N THR A 231 -5.24 -4.30 0.86
CA THR A 231 -5.29 -2.95 1.41
C THR A 231 -6.71 -2.46 1.67
N LYS A 232 -7.72 -3.01 0.95
CA LYS A 232 -9.12 -2.56 0.90
C LYS A 232 -9.32 -1.07 0.54
N ARG A 233 -8.25 -0.38 0.11
CA ARG A 233 -8.28 1.07 -0.13
C ARG A 233 -7.52 1.51 -1.38
N TYR A 234 -6.41 0.85 -1.71
CA TYR A 234 -5.45 1.34 -2.69
C TYR A 234 -5.20 0.32 -3.79
N ALA A 235 -5.18 0.80 -5.03
CA ALA A 235 -4.74 0.03 -6.18
C ALA A 235 -3.36 0.54 -6.64
N PRO A 236 -2.48 -0.33 -7.17
CA PRO A 236 -1.20 0.05 -7.73
C PRO A 236 -1.34 1.08 -8.85
N ASN A 237 -0.45 2.07 -8.87
CA ASN A 237 -0.41 3.13 -9.88
C ASN A 237 0.96 3.30 -10.53
N TYR A 238 1.96 2.51 -10.14
CA TYR A 238 3.22 2.41 -10.84
C TYR A 238 3.70 0.96 -10.93
N MET A 239 4.51 0.69 -11.94
CA MET A 239 5.12 -0.60 -12.21
C MET A 239 6.60 -0.42 -12.53
N LEU A 240 7.45 -1.21 -11.86
CA LEU A 240 8.86 -1.38 -12.21
C LEU A 240 9.00 -2.66 -13.02
N ILE A 241 9.75 -2.60 -14.11
CA ILE A 241 9.99 -3.74 -14.99
C ILE A 241 11.47 -3.91 -15.33
N ALA A 242 11.86 -5.15 -15.62
CA ALA A 242 13.15 -5.44 -16.21
C ALA A 242 13.18 -4.98 -17.69
N SER A 243 14.35 -4.60 -18.17
CA SER A 243 14.52 -4.07 -19.53
C SER A 243 14.08 -5.03 -20.65
N ASN A 244 14.20 -6.35 -20.41
CA ASN A 244 13.80 -7.38 -21.36
C ASN A 244 12.28 -7.53 -21.54
N LEU A 245 11.46 -6.85 -20.72
CA LEU A 245 10.00 -6.86 -20.82
C LEU A 245 9.44 -5.75 -21.74
N MET A 246 10.24 -4.74 -22.03
CA MET A 246 9.82 -3.64 -22.93
C MET A 246 9.28 -4.12 -24.29
N PRO A 247 9.87 -5.10 -24.96
CA PRO A 247 9.31 -5.61 -26.23
C PRO A 247 7.91 -6.21 -26.08
N ILE A 248 7.59 -6.82 -24.92
CA ILE A 248 6.26 -7.38 -24.65
C ILE A 248 5.24 -6.26 -24.50
N LEU A 249 5.55 -5.25 -23.68
CA LEU A 249 4.67 -4.10 -23.45
C LEU A 249 4.39 -3.32 -24.75
N SER A 250 5.36 -3.23 -25.65
CA SER A 250 5.19 -2.53 -26.93
C SER A 250 4.15 -3.17 -27.87
N PHE A 251 3.75 -4.43 -27.63
CA PHE A 251 2.68 -5.11 -28.38
C PHE A 251 1.30 -4.94 -27.75
N ILE A 252 1.22 -4.41 -26.51
CA ILE A 252 -0.06 -4.19 -25.83
C ILE A 252 -0.68 -2.90 -26.37
N PRO A 253 -1.93 -2.92 -26.88
CA PRO A 253 -2.57 -1.75 -27.48
C PRO A 253 -2.71 -0.56 -26.53
N ASP A 254 -2.94 -0.83 -25.24
CA ASP A 254 -3.17 0.19 -24.20
C ASP A 254 -1.87 0.78 -23.63
N PHE A 255 -0.72 0.38 -24.17
CA PHE A 255 0.56 0.93 -23.74
C PHE A 255 0.90 2.21 -24.51
N SER A 256 0.86 3.34 -23.84
CA SER A 256 1.30 4.63 -24.35
C SER A 256 2.77 4.86 -24.03
N LYS A 257 3.63 4.74 -25.03
CA LYS A 257 5.08 4.90 -24.89
C LYS A 257 5.46 6.37 -24.69
N ALA A 258 6.28 6.65 -23.68
CA ALA A 258 6.86 7.98 -23.49
C ALA A 258 7.95 8.28 -24.51
N SER A 259 8.05 9.54 -24.93
CA SER A 259 9.19 10.01 -25.73
C SER A 259 10.37 10.27 -24.81
N THR A 260 11.38 9.40 -24.87
CA THR A 260 12.60 9.53 -24.04
C THR A 260 13.77 9.83 -24.97
N SER A 261 14.38 11.02 -24.80
CA SER A 261 15.47 11.48 -25.66
C SER A 261 16.84 10.94 -25.23
N SER A 262 17.03 10.69 -23.94
CA SER A 262 18.27 10.12 -23.39
C SER A 262 17.94 9.21 -22.24
N ILE A 263 18.57 8.03 -22.21
CA ILE A 263 18.41 7.04 -21.12
C ILE A 263 19.71 6.99 -20.33
N ASN A 264 19.62 7.32 -19.04
CA ASN A 264 20.72 7.20 -18.10
C ASN A 264 20.16 6.62 -16.79
N GLY A 265 20.30 5.31 -16.59
CA GLY A 265 19.75 4.61 -15.43
C GLY A 265 18.27 4.22 -15.55
N PRO A 266 17.56 4.11 -14.42
CA PRO A 266 16.12 3.87 -14.42
C PRO A 266 15.37 4.98 -15.13
N TYR A 267 14.41 4.64 -16.00
CA TYR A 267 13.70 5.63 -16.81
C TYR A 267 12.21 5.34 -16.91
N PHE A 268 11.42 6.39 -17.12
CA PHE A 268 10.00 6.30 -17.40
C PHE A 268 9.77 5.85 -18.85
N ALA A 269 9.15 4.68 -19.03
CA ALA A 269 8.91 4.08 -20.34
C ALA A 269 7.57 4.49 -20.96
N GLY A 270 6.58 4.77 -20.14
CA GLY A 270 5.24 5.12 -20.59
C GLY A 270 4.16 4.79 -19.56
N THR A 271 2.92 4.76 -20.04
CA THR A 271 1.75 4.41 -19.22
C THR A 271 1.03 3.22 -19.81
N LEU A 272 0.63 2.29 -18.96
CA LEU A 272 -0.20 1.15 -19.30
C LEU A 272 -1.46 1.19 -18.43
N ASP A 273 -2.61 1.42 -19.04
CA ASP A 273 -3.89 1.50 -18.34
C ASP A 273 -3.84 2.37 -17.05
N GLY A 274 -3.30 3.59 -17.17
CA GLY A 274 -3.15 4.52 -16.06
C GLY A 274 -1.98 4.22 -15.10
N ILE A 275 -1.31 3.08 -15.22
CA ILE A 275 -0.12 2.74 -14.44
C ILE A 275 1.13 3.35 -15.11
N LYS A 276 1.94 4.05 -14.33
CA LYS A 276 3.24 4.54 -14.79
C LYS A 276 4.26 3.40 -14.82
N VAL A 277 4.87 3.17 -15.97
CA VAL A 277 5.85 2.10 -16.17
C VAL A 277 7.26 2.66 -16.15
N TYR A 278 8.09 2.13 -15.27
CA TYR A 278 9.50 2.46 -15.15
C TYR A 278 10.35 1.24 -15.45
N VAL A 279 11.36 1.42 -16.27
CA VAL A 279 12.34 0.38 -16.58
C VAL A 279 13.56 0.58 -15.71
N THR A 280 14.00 -0.48 -15.05
CA THR A 280 15.23 -0.44 -14.24
C THR A 280 16.21 -1.55 -14.63
N PRO A 281 17.51 -1.23 -14.73
CA PRO A 281 18.54 -2.24 -14.95
C PRO A 281 18.84 -3.09 -13.70
N ALA A 282 18.40 -2.64 -12.51
CA ALA A 282 18.59 -3.35 -11.25
C ALA A 282 17.72 -4.61 -11.09
N MET A 283 16.70 -4.77 -11.96
CA MET A 283 15.76 -5.88 -11.86
C MET A 283 16.21 -7.10 -12.65
N GLU A 284 16.09 -8.29 -12.05
CA GLU A 284 16.32 -9.55 -12.73
C GLU A 284 15.43 -9.72 -13.97
N PRO A 285 15.95 -10.32 -15.05
CA PRO A 285 15.18 -10.56 -16.26
C PRO A 285 13.87 -11.32 -15.97
N GLY A 286 12.77 -10.85 -16.56
CA GLY A 286 11.45 -11.48 -16.41
C GLY A 286 10.70 -11.13 -15.13
N LYS A 287 11.22 -10.28 -14.25
CA LYS A 287 10.49 -9.80 -13.08
C LYS A 287 9.81 -8.46 -13.34
N PHE A 288 8.72 -8.23 -12.64
CA PHE A 288 8.05 -6.94 -12.54
C PHE A 288 7.53 -6.73 -11.12
N VAL A 289 7.43 -5.49 -10.70
CA VAL A 289 6.91 -5.08 -9.39
C VAL A 289 5.86 -4.00 -9.59
N LEU A 290 4.69 -4.19 -9.00
CA LEU A 290 3.68 -3.14 -8.91
C LEU A 290 3.68 -2.52 -7.52
N GLY A 291 3.40 -1.23 -7.46
CA GLY A 291 3.36 -0.52 -6.19
C GLY A 291 2.35 0.63 -6.19
N VAL A 292 2.06 1.11 -4.99
CA VAL A 292 1.15 2.23 -4.73
C VAL A 292 1.95 3.44 -4.30
N HIS A 293 1.68 4.59 -4.94
CA HIS A 293 2.18 5.90 -4.55
C HIS A 293 1.13 6.97 -4.85
N GLN A 294 0.50 7.53 -3.82
CA GLN A 294 -0.57 8.52 -3.98
C GLN A 294 -0.13 9.96 -3.60
N GLY A 295 1.18 10.20 -3.51
CA GLY A 295 1.72 11.52 -3.20
C GLY A 295 1.66 11.90 -1.71
N ASP A 296 1.04 11.08 -0.86
CA ASP A 296 1.04 11.24 0.59
C ASP A 296 2.06 10.27 1.23
N PHE A 297 2.75 10.75 2.25
CA PHE A 297 3.74 9.98 2.99
C PHE A 297 3.14 8.70 3.62
N ASN A 298 1.89 8.75 4.09
CA ASN A 298 1.22 7.62 4.72
C ASN A 298 0.79 6.53 3.72
N THR A 299 0.74 6.83 2.43
CA THR A 299 0.27 5.93 1.36
C THR A 299 1.37 5.51 0.41
N SER A 300 2.62 5.74 0.79
CA SER A 300 3.79 5.35 0.00
C SER A 300 4.43 4.08 0.54
N ALA A 301 4.90 3.22 -0.36
CA ALA A 301 5.59 1.98 0.01
C ALA A 301 6.95 2.23 0.66
N ALA A 302 7.67 3.24 0.17
CA ALA A 302 9.00 3.63 0.64
C ALA A 302 9.09 5.14 0.79
N VAL A 303 10.06 5.59 1.59
CA VAL A 303 10.42 6.98 1.75
C VAL A 303 11.89 7.20 1.41
N TYR A 304 12.14 8.24 0.62
CA TYR A 304 13.45 8.84 0.39
C TYR A 304 13.47 10.20 1.05
N ALA A 305 14.35 10.39 2.02
CA ALA A 305 14.48 11.62 2.79
C ALA A 305 15.89 12.21 2.62
N PRO A 306 16.07 13.18 1.72
CA PRO A 306 17.35 13.87 1.57
C PRO A 306 17.60 14.77 2.78
N TYR A 307 18.72 14.55 3.48
CA TYR A 307 19.21 15.41 4.53
C TYR A 307 20.14 16.49 3.98
N LEU A 308 21.05 16.09 3.09
CA LEU A 308 21.93 16.97 2.34
C LEU A 308 21.83 16.62 0.86
N VAL A 309 21.40 17.56 0.04
CA VAL A 309 21.44 17.41 -1.43
C VAL A 309 22.88 17.33 -1.91
N VAL A 310 23.08 16.86 -3.14
CA VAL A 310 24.43 16.79 -3.73
C VAL A 310 25.10 18.15 -3.67
N THR A 311 26.13 18.25 -2.84
CA THR A 311 26.85 19.49 -2.55
C THR A 311 28.32 19.33 -2.91
N PRO A 312 28.91 20.23 -3.70
CA PRO A 312 30.34 20.23 -4.01
C PRO A 312 31.19 20.69 -2.80
N THR A 313 32.36 20.13 -2.68
CA THR A 313 33.41 20.67 -1.80
C THR A 313 34.16 21.82 -2.47
N GLN A 314 34.98 22.52 -1.73
CA GLN A 314 35.89 23.49 -2.33
C GLN A 314 36.88 22.79 -3.27
N LEU A 315 37.21 23.44 -4.37
CA LEU A 315 38.25 22.99 -5.28
C LEU A 315 39.61 23.08 -4.59
N LEU A 316 40.31 21.98 -4.47
CA LEU A 316 41.66 21.91 -3.93
C LEU A 316 42.66 21.85 -5.08
N GLN A 317 43.61 22.75 -5.05
CA GLN A 317 44.75 22.77 -5.98
C GLN A 317 45.99 22.29 -5.23
N PHE A 318 46.65 21.29 -5.79
CA PHE A 318 47.87 20.72 -5.23
C PHE A 318 49.11 21.32 -5.91
N ALA A 319 50.25 21.27 -5.24
CA ALA A 319 51.52 21.84 -5.72
C ALA A 319 52.05 21.12 -6.98
N ASP A 320 51.58 19.90 -7.27
CA ASP A 320 51.91 19.14 -8.46
C ASP A 320 51.05 19.52 -9.69
N GLY A 321 50.20 20.54 -9.56
CA GLY A 321 49.28 20.95 -10.62
C GLY A 321 48.02 20.07 -10.78
N ALA A 322 47.76 19.19 -9.81
CA ALA A 322 46.51 18.47 -9.76
C ALA A 322 45.41 19.29 -9.06
N ASN A 323 44.21 19.20 -9.60
CA ASN A 323 42.99 19.74 -9.00
C ASN A 323 42.13 18.59 -8.49
N SER A 324 41.51 18.80 -7.33
CA SER A 324 40.57 17.86 -6.74
C SER A 324 39.29 18.55 -6.28
N GLN A 325 38.16 17.99 -6.61
CA GLN A 325 36.88 18.43 -6.09
C GLN A 325 36.01 17.22 -5.74
N GLY A 326 35.32 17.28 -4.61
CA GLY A 326 34.43 16.21 -4.17
C GLY A 326 32.97 16.66 -4.22
N TRP A 327 32.10 15.69 -4.33
CA TRP A 327 30.65 15.86 -4.16
C TRP A 327 30.18 14.88 -3.11
N SER A 328 29.28 15.33 -2.25
CA SER A 328 28.69 14.50 -1.20
C SER A 328 27.19 14.72 -1.09
N THR A 329 26.49 13.66 -0.73
CA THR A 329 25.07 13.70 -0.40
C THR A 329 24.81 12.81 0.81
N VAL A 330 23.80 13.18 1.60
CA VAL A 330 23.36 12.42 2.77
C VAL A 330 21.85 12.26 2.70
N TYR A 331 21.36 11.03 2.78
CA TYR A 331 19.95 10.73 2.70
C TYR A 331 19.57 9.52 3.55
N GLY A 332 18.31 9.43 3.94
CA GLY A 332 17.70 8.25 4.53
C GLY A 332 16.79 7.55 3.52
N LEU A 333 16.81 6.24 3.50
CA LEU A 333 15.96 5.41 2.65
C LEU A 333 15.42 4.24 3.46
N GLU A 334 14.08 4.10 3.53
CA GLU A 334 13.43 3.06 4.30
C GLU A 334 12.11 2.63 3.66
N ILE A 335 11.74 1.37 3.86
CA ILE A 335 10.41 0.84 3.50
C ILE A 335 9.42 1.16 4.61
N LEU A 336 8.30 1.76 4.24
CA LEU A 336 7.21 2.09 5.15
C LEU A 336 6.18 0.97 5.24
N ASN A 337 5.72 0.50 4.07
CA ASN A 337 4.68 -0.52 3.99
C ASN A 337 4.91 -1.48 2.83
N LYS A 338 5.28 -2.73 3.16
CA LYS A 338 5.49 -3.79 2.18
C LYS A 338 4.20 -4.27 1.52
N GLN A 339 3.04 -4.11 2.17
CA GLN A 339 1.75 -4.56 1.64
C GLN A 339 1.31 -3.79 0.39
N LEU A 340 1.91 -2.63 0.16
CA LEU A 340 1.69 -1.80 -1.02
C LEU A 340 2.50 -2.25 -2.25
N LEU A 341 3.35 -3.26 -2.09
CA LEU A 341 4.22 -3.79 -3.15
C LEU A 341 3.85 -5.24 -3.45
N ILE A 342 3.82 -5.60 -4.71
CA ILE A 342 3.65 -6.98 -5.17
C ILE A 342 4.55 -7.23 -6.38
N SER A 343 5.16 -8.40 -6.44
CA SER A 343 6.00 -8.82 -7.55
C SER A 343 5.44 -10.02 -8.28
N GLY A 344 5.62 -10.04 -9.60
CA GLY A 344 5.31 -11.16 -10.44
C GLY A 344 6.49 -11.54 -11.34
N ARG A 345 6.34 -12.67 -12.03
CA ARG A 345 7.39 -13.23 -12.88
C ARG A 345 6.86 -13.60 -14.25
N ILE A 346 7.70 -13.38 -15.25
CA ILE A 346 7.53 -13.91 -16.60
C ILE A 346 8.49 -15.07 -16.79
N THR A 347 7.97 -16.25 -17.11
CA THR A 347 8.75 -17.44 -17.45
C THR A 347 8.99 -17.51 -18.96
N ALA A 348 10.08 -18.18 -19.34
CA ALA A 348 10.47 -18.35 -20.75
C ALA A 348 9.49 -19.24 -21.50
#